data_4b960326dcbfbb382ee634c727b6aad2
#
_entry.id   4b960326dcbfbb382ee634c727b6aad2
#
_cell.length_a   1.000
_cell.length_b   1.000
_cell.length_c   1.000
_cell.angle_alpha   90.00
_cell.angle_beta   90.00
_cell.angle_gamma   90.00
#
_symmetry.space_group_name_H-M   'P 1'
#
loop_
_entity.id
_entity.type
_entity.pdbx_description
1 polymer ?
#
loop_
_entity_poly.entity_id
_entity_poly.type
_entity_poly.pdbx_seq_one_letter_code
_entity_poly.pdbx_strand_id
1 'polypeptide(L)'
;MLKENLVMLRKMNGYSQEQIAEKIDISRQAYAKWESGATVPDIEKAARLAQVYHVTLDSLLKNESVEGIGILPPAPQGKNIWGSVLLGDRGQLVIPKPARDKFGLKAGDRLIVASDEIGIALFPAEFFENKMREFMTLLTGKPQPEDE
;
A
#
# COMPACT_ATOMS: atom_id res chain seq x y z
N MET A 1 -12.72 -8.46 -10.19
CA MET A 1 -11.88 -7.30 -9.81
C MET A 1 -12.41 -6.62 -8.56
N LEU A 2 -13.36 -5.70 -8.62
CA LEU A 2 -13.86 -5.01 -7.41
C LEU A 2 -14.47 -5.96 -6.36
N LYS A 3 -15.27 -6.93 -6.77
CA LYS A 3 -15.91 -7.88 -5.85
C LYS A 3 -14.91 -8.69 -5.01
N GLU A 4 -13.83 -9.10 -5.60
CA GLU A 4 -12.76 -9.83 -4.88
C GLU A 4 -12.11 -8.94 -3.83
N ASN A 5 -11.84 -7.68 -4.18
CA ASN A 5 -11.29 -6.69 -3.24
C ASN A 5 -12.24 -6.41 -2.08
N LEU A 6 -13.54 -6.27 -2.35
CA LEU A 6 -14.53 -6.06 -1.28
C LEU A 6 -14.58 -7.22 -0.30
N VAL A 7 -14.62 -8.45 -0.80
CA VAL A 7 -14.60 -9.65 0.06
C VAL A 7 -13.33 -9.74 0.88
N MET A 8 -12.16 -9.52 0.25
CA MET A 8 -10.88 -9.57 0.95
C MET A 8 -10.78 -8.50 2.03
N LEU A 9 -11.05 -7.24 1.70
CA LEU A 9 -10.95 -6.13 2.64
C LEU A 9 -11.91 -6.30 3.82
N ARG A 10 -13.15 -6.71 3.56
CA ARG A 10 -14.12 -6.97 4.61
C ARG A 10 -13.63 -8.06 5.57
N LYS A 11 -13.17 -9.19 5.04
CA LYS A 11 -12.66 -10.30 5.86
C LYS A 11 -11.41 -9.94 6.64
N MET A 12 -10.46 -9.23 6.01
CA MET A 12 -9.22 -8.77 6.66
C MET A 12 -9.49 -7.82 7.83
N ASN A 13 -10.53 -6.99 7.71
CA ASN A 13 -10.94 -6.07 8.77
C ASN A 13 -11.94 -6.69 9.78
N GLY A 14 -12.30 -7.95 9.61
CA GLY A 14 -13.22 -8.66 10.52
C GLY A 14 -14.66 -8.18 10.49
N TYR A 15 -15.09 -7.50 9.41
CA TYR A 15 -16.44 -6.98 9.29
C TYR A 15 -17.43 -8.00 8.69
N SER A 16 -18.67 -7.98 9.17
CA SER A 16 -19.80 -8.61 8.47
C SER A 16 -20.27 -7.71 7.32
N GLN A 17 -21.05 -8.29 6.38
CA GLN A 17 -21.68 -7.51 5.31
C GLN A 17 -22.62 -6.43 5.87
N GLU A 18 -23.30 -6.72 6.98
CA GLU A 18 -24.19 -5.78 7.66
C GLU A 18 -23.42 -4.59 8.26
N GLN A 19 -22.32 -4.87 8.94
CA GLN A 19 -21.48 -3.81 9.52
C GLN A 19 -20.92 -2.85 8.48
N ILE A 20 -20.49 -3.36 7.32
CA ILE A 20 -20.02 -2.49 6.22
C ILE A 20 -21.17 -1.71 5.61
N ALA A 21 -22.29 -2.36 5.36
CA ALA A 21 -23.47 -1.70 4.81
C ALA A 21 -23.93 -0.53 5.70
N GLU A 22 -23.92 -0.72 7.02
CA GLU A 22 -24.22 0.34 7.98
C GLU A 22 -23.22 1.50 7.91
N LYS A 23 -21.90 1.20 7.83
CA LYS A 23 -20.84 2.22 7.76
C LYS A 23 -20.95 3.14 6.53
N ILE A 24 -21.51 2.67 5.44
CA ILE A 24 -21.65 3.44 4.20
C ILE A 24 -23.12 3.80 3.87
N ASP A 25 -24.02 3.58 4.82
CA ASP A 25 -25.43 3.93 4.76
C ASP A 25 -26.17 3.30 3.56
N ILE A 26 -26.10 1.96 3.46
CA ILE A 26 -26.83 1.15 2.48
C ILE A 26 -27.42 -0.09 3.15
N SER A 27 -28.29 -0.81 2.45
CA SER A 27 -28.79 -2.10 2.91
C SER A 27 -27.72 -3.20 2.77
N ARG A 28 -27.78 -4.20 3.67
CA ARG A 28 -26.95 -5.41 3.57
C ARG A 28 -27.10 -6.09 2.21
N GLN A 29 -28.34 -6.13 1.67
CA GLN A 29 -28.61 -6.75 0.37
C GLN A 29 -27.91 -6.02 -0.77
N ALA A 30 -27.85 -4.70 -0.75
CA ALA A 30 -27.12 -3.91 -1.74
C ALA A 30 -25.63 -4.24 -1.70
N TYR A 31 -25.03 -4.27 -0.50
CA TYR A 31 -23.63 -4.64 -0.34
C TYR A 31 -23.34 -6.07 -0.80
N ALA A 32 -24.21 -7.03 -0.44
CA ALA A 32 -24.07 -8.43 -0.87
C ALA A 32 -24.10 -8.58 -2.41
N LYS A 33 -24.89 -7.77 -3.11
CA LYS A 33 -24.90 -7.74 -4.59
C LYS A 33 -23.57 -7.25 -5.17
N TRP A 34 -22.88 -6.33 -4.51
CA TRP A 34 -21.55 -5.89 -4.93
C TRP A 34 -20.50 -6.98 -4.74
N GLU A 35 -20.51 -7.68 -3.61
CA GLU A 35 -19.59 -8.81 -3.36
C GLU A 35 -19.85 -9.99 -4.29
N SER A 36 -21.11 -10.23 -4.71
CA SER A 36 -21.43 -11.26 -5.70
C SER A 36 -21.11 -10.85 -7.15
N GLY A 37 -20.89 -9.55 -7.37
CA GLY A 37 -20.69 -8.99 -8.71
C GLY A 37 -21.99 -8.81 -9.50
N ALA A 38 -23.16 -8.95 -8.86
CA ALA A 38 -24.45 -8.74 -9.51
C ALA A 38 -24.70 -7.26 -9.85
N THR A 39 -24.17 -6.36 -9.02
CA THR A 39 -24.18 -4.91 -9.26
C THR A 39 -22.83 -4.31 -8.81
N VAL A 40 -22.59 -3.06 -9.18
CA VAL A 40 -21.41 -2.30 -8.75
C VAL A 40 -21.86 -1.04 -8.00
N PRO A 41 -21.08 -0.56 -7.01
CA PRO A 41 -21.34 0.71 -6.36
C PRO A 41 -21.15 1.86 -7.35
N ASP A 42 -21.88 2.94 -7.15
CA ASP A 42 -21.58 4.23 -7.77
C ASP A 42 -20.24 4.79 -7.20
N ILE A 43 -19.73 5.83 -7.84
CA ILE A 43 -18.43 6.39 -7.48
C ILE A 43 -18.40 6.96 -6.05
N GLU A 44 -19.50 7.53 -5.58
CA GLU A 44 -19.60 8.08 -4.23
C GLU A 44 -19.52 6.97 -3.18
N LYS A 45 -20.25 5.88 -3.38
CA LYS A 45 -20.22 4.72 -2.48
C LYS A 45 -18.89 3.97 -2.55
N ALA A 46 -18.28 3.86 -3.74
CA ALA A 46 -16.95 3.31 -3.90
C ALA A 46 -15.88 4.16 -3.15
N ALA A 47 -16.00 5.49 -3.19
CA ALA A 47 -15.12 6.38 -2.43
C ALA A 47 -15.30 6.22 -0.91
N ARG A 48 -16.54 6.08 -0.43
CA ARG A 48 -16.84 5.80 1.00
C ARG A 48 -16.25 4.46 1.43
N LEU A 49 -16.36 3.43 0.61
CA LEU A 49 -15.74 2.12 0.88
C LEU A 49 -14.22 2.23 0.98
N ALA A 50 -13.59 2.96 0.06
CA ALA A 50 -12.16 3.20 0.09
C ALA A 50 -11.73 3.90 1.39
N GLN A 51 -12.49 4.87 1.87
CA GLN A 51 -12.25 5.54 3.16
C GLN A 51 -12.41 4.58 4.35
N VAL A 52 -13.47 3.78 4.38
CA VAL A 52 -13.72 2.81 5.48
C VAL A 52 -12.61 1.77 5.55
N TYR A 53 -12.10 1.32 4.42
CA TYR A 53 -11.03 0.33 4.35
C TYR A 53 -9.62 0.93 4.37
N HIS A 54 -9.49 2.27 4.45
CA HIS A 54 -8.21 2.99 4.42
C HIS A 54 -7.33 2.63 3.21
N VAL A 55 -7.95 2.48 2.06
CA VAL A 55 -7.29 2.28 0.76
C VAL A 55 -7.60 3.44 -0.18
N THR A 56 -6.88 3.55 -1.29
CA THR A 56 -7.23 4.51 -2.33
C THR A 56 -8.37 3.95 -3.20
N LEU A 57 -9.15 4.83 -3.82
CA LEU A 57 -10.19 4.40 -4.76
C LEU A 57 -9.58 3.60 -5.93
N ASP A 58 -8.42 4.03 -6.42
CA ASP A 58 -7.69 3.32 -7.47
C ASP A 58 -7.30 1.90 -7.05
N SER A 59 -6.76 1.71 -5.83
CA SER A 59 -6.44 0.39 -5.28
C SER A 59 -7.68 -0.48 -5.08
N LEU A 60 -8.81 0.13 -4.69
CA LEU A 60 -10.07 -0.60 -4.52
C LEU A 60 -10.58 -1.17 -5.85
N LEU A 61 -10.37 -0.44 -6.94
CA LEU A 61 -10.87 -0.79 -8.28
C LEU A 61 -9.93 -1.70 -9.07
N LYS A 62 -8.65 -1.78 -8.69
CA LYS A 62 -7.62 -2.60 -9.35
C LYS A 62 -7.32 -3.87 -8.57
N ASN A 63 -6.94 -4.90 -9.28
CA ASN A 63 -6.39 -6.12 -8.69
C ASN A 63 -4.93 -6.25 -9.09
N GLU A 64 -4.10 -6.47 -8.10
CA GLU A 64 -2.73 -6.92 -8.28
C GLU A 64 -2.69 -8.43 -8.09
N SER A 65 -2.07 -9.15 -9.02
CA SER A 65 -1.87 -10.59 -8.92
C SER A 65 -0.38 -10.92 -9.02
N VAL A 66 0.03 -11.87 -8.22
CA VAL A 66 1.40 -12.39 -8.22
C VAL A 66 1.35 -13.85 -8.60
N GLU A 67 2.18 -14.25 -9.56
CA GLU A 67 2.29 -15.64 -10.00
C GLU A 67 2.67 -16.54 -8.81
N GLY A 68 1.94 -17.63 -8.65
CA GLY A 68 2.13 -18.58 -7.55
C GLY A 68 1.54 -18.16 -6.19
N ILE A 69 1.10 -16.91 -6.04
CA ILE A 69 0.48 -16.40 -4.80
C ILE A 69 -1.01 -16.11 -5.01
N GLY A 70 -1.38 -15.57 -6.18
CA GLY A 70 -2.75 -15.19 -6.50
C GLY A 70 -3.01 -13.69 -6.41
N ILE A 71 -4.26 -13.32 -6.17
CA ILE A 71 -4.69 -11.92 -6.08
C ILE A 71 -4.27 -11.36 -4.71
N LEU A 72 -3.55 -10.24 -4.74
CA LEU A 72 -3.17 -9.50 -3.54
C LEU A 72 -4.30 -8.57 -3.10
N PRO A 73 -4.44 -8.33 -1.79
CA PRO A 73 -5.37 -7.32 -1.30
C PRO A 73 -4.95 -5.93 -1.75
N PRO A 74 -5.90 -4.97 -1.87
CA PRO A 74 -5.58 -3.59 -2.15
C PRO A 74 -4.59 -3.03 -1.14
N ALA A 75 -3.59 -2.29 -1.64
CA ALA A 75 -2.60 -1.67 -0.77
C ALA A 75 -3.27 -0.62 0.14
N PRO A 76 -2.90 -0.55 1.44
CA PRO A 76 -3.37 0.50 2.32
C PRO A 76 -3.01 1.89 1.79
N GLN A 77 -3.76 2.90 2.19
CA GLN A 77 -3.51 4.29 1.80
C GLN A 77 -2.08 4.70 2.14
N GLY A 78 -1.41 5.34 1.19
CA GLY A 78 0.00 5.74 1.32
C GLY A 78 1.01 4.63 1.06
N LYS A 79 0.57 3.39 0.79
CA LYS A 79 1.42 2.25 0.42
C LYS A 79 1.16 1.84 -1.02
N ASN A 80 2.17 1.21 -1.64
CA ASN A 80 2.06 0.70 -3.01
C ASN A 80 2.63 -0.71 -3.06
N ILE A 81 2.01 -1.54 -3.90
CA ILE A 81 2.52 -2.86 -4.29
C ILE A 81 2.98 -2.74 -5.73
N TRP A 82 4.26 -3.03 -5.99
CA TRP A 82 4.89 -2.87 -7.29
C TRP A 82 5.04 -4.19 -8.07
N GLY A 83 4.43 -5.26 -7.57
CA GLY A 83 4.54 -6.60 -8.10
C GLY A 83 5.52 -7.47 -7.32
N SER A 84 6.00 -8.54 -7.94
CA SER A 84 6.98 -9.45 -7.38
C SER A 84 8.26 -9.48 -8.21
N VAL A 85 9.36 -9.79 -7.57
CA VAL A 85 10.67 -9.97 -8.21
C VAL A 85 11.29 -11.28 -7.73
N LEU A 86 12.12 -11.88 -8.58
CA LEU A 86 12.89 -13.07 -8.21
C LEU A 86 14.22 -12.65 -7.60
N LEU A 87 14.58 -13.31 -6.51
CA LEU A 87 15.91 -13.19 -5.92
C LEU A 87 16.89 -14.05 -6.72
N GLY A 88 17.97 -13.44 -7.18
CA GLY A 88 19.03 -14.17 -7.88
C GLY A 88 19.96 -14.94 -6.95
N ASP A 89 20.81 -15.81 -7.50
CA ASP A 89 21.71 -16.71 -6.77
C ASP A 89 22.68 -15.98 -5.80
N ARG A 90 22.98 -14.73 -6.11
CA ARG A 90 23.87 -13.90 -5.31
C ARG A 90 23.15 -12.93 -4.38
N GLY A 91 21.83 -13.11 -4.20
CA GLY A 91 20.99 -12.23 -3.40
C GLY A 91 20.61 -10.93 -4.10
N GLN A 92 20.83 -10.79 -5.42
CA GLN A 92 20.44 -9.60 -6.18
C GLN A 92 18.98 -9.68 -6.62
N LEU A 93 18.35 -8.51 -6.71
CA LEU A 93 17.03 -8.35 -7.30
C LEU A 93 16.97 -7.05 -8.10
N VAL A 94 16.00 -6.94 -9.00
CA VAL A 94 15.75 -5.72 -9.76
C VAL A 94 14.54 -5.01 -9.16
N ILE A 95 14.73 -3.78 -8.68
CA ILE A 95 13.62 -2.94 -8.25
C ILE A 95 12.74 -2.60 -9.46
N PRO A 96 11.42 -2.85 -9.39
CA PRO A 96 10.53 -2.55 -10.51
C PRO A 96 10.64 -1.09 -10.99
N LYS A 97 10.63 -0.88 -12.30
CA LYS A 97 10.79 0.45 -12.90
C LYS A 97 9.81 1.49 -12.33
N PRO A 98 8.50 1.20 -12.17
CA PRO A 98 7.57 2.18 -11.60
C PRO A 98 7.95 2.61 -10.17
N ALA A 99 8.51 1.70 -9.36
CA ALA A 99 9.01 2.04 -8.01
C ALA A 99 10.24 2.93 -8.10
N ARG A 100 11.19 2.61 -9.00
CA ARG A 100 12.39 3.45 -9.24
C ARG A 100 12.00 4.85 -9.70
N ASP A 101 11.06 4.96 -10.63
CA ASP A 101 10.58 6.25 -11.15
C ASP A 101 9.92 7.09 -10.05
N LYS A 102 9.10 6.47 -9.19
CA LYS A 102 8.45 7.15 -8.08
C LYS A 102 9.45 7.79 -7.11
N PHE A 103 10.55 7.12 -6.81
CA PHE A 103 11.57 7.59 -5.89
C PHE A 103 12.76 8.26 -6.59
N GLY A 104 12.70 8.44 -7.91
CA GLY A 104 13.77 9.06 -8.70
C GLY A 104 15.09 8.30 -8.65
N LEU A 105 15.06 6.98 -8.42
CA LEU A 105 16.26 6.16 -8.30
C LEU A 105 16.96 5.97 -9.64
N LYS A 106 18.27 6.18 -9.63
CA LYS A 106 19.15 6.07 -10.82
C LYS A 106 20.32 5.15 -10.53
N ALA A 107 20.94 4.66 -11.59
CA ALA A 107 22.18 3.89 -11.49
C ALA A 107 23.25 4.68 -10.71
N GLY A 108 23.88 4.05 -9.74
CA GLY A 108 24.86 4.66 -8.84
C GLY A 108 24.28 5.21 -7.54
N ASP A 109 22.96 5.34 -7.42
CA ASP A 109 22.35 5.77 -6.17
C ASP A 109 22.59 4.74 -5.05
N ARG A 110 22.79 5.25 -3.85
CA ARG A 110 22.97 4.41 -2.66
C ARG A 110 21.65 4.24 -1.94
N LEU A 111 21.36 3.00 -1.56
CA LEU A 111 20.22 2.64 -0.74
C LEU A 111 20.68 2.12 0.61
N ILE A 112 19.97 2.53 1.67
CA ILE A 112 20.12 1.93 3.00
C ILE A 112 19.19 0.73 3.06
N VAL A 113 19.73 -0.40 3.48
CA VAL A 113 18.98 -1.65 3.69
C VAL A 113 18.72 -1.78 5.18
N ALA A 114 17.47 -1.81 5.56
CA ALA A 114 17.02 -2.00 6.93
C ALA A 114 16.05 -3.18 7.01
N SER A 115 15.85 -3.73 8.18
CA SER A 115 14.88 -4.80 8.40
C SER A 115 14.20 -4.66 9.75
N ASP A 116 13.04 -5.25 9.86
CA ASP A 116 12.35 -5.54 11.11
C ASP A 116 12.04 -7.04 11.18
N GLU A 117 11.13 -7.44 12.05
CA GLU A 117 10.70 -8.84 12.19
C GLU A 117 9.84 -9.32 11.00
N ILE A 118 9.35 -8.41 10.17
CA ILE A 118 8.43 -8.70 9.07
C ILE A 118 9.17 -8.82 7.74
N GLY A 119 10.20 -7.97 7.50
CA GLY A 119 10.87 -7.95 6.21
C GLY A 119 12.01 -6.95 6.08
N ILE A 120 12.43 -6.78 4.84
CA ILE A 120 13.51 -5.88 4.45
C ILE A 120 12.92 -4.66 3.76
N ALA A 121 13.41 -3.47 4.12
CA ALA A 121 13.09 -2.20 3.50
C ALA A 121 14.33 -1.56 2.87
N LEU A 122 14.15 -0.90 1.75
CA LEU A 122 15.16 -0.14 1.03
C LEU A 122 14.78 1.35 1.08
N PHE A 123 15.69 2.20 1.53
CA PHE A 123 15.50 3.64 1.60
C PHE A 123 16.57 4.35 0.77
N PRO A 124 16.22 5.39 -0.03
CA PRO A 124 17.22 6.28 -0.57
C PRO A 124 18.09 6.85 0.57
N ALA A 125 19.43 6.86 0.40
CA ALA A 125 20.35 7.33 1.44
C ALA A 125 20.01 8.75 1.89
N GLU A 126 19.68 9.62 0.96
CA GLU A 126 19.26 11.01 1.22
C GLU A 126 18.06 11.10 2.17
N PHE A 127 17.04 10.24 1.96
CA PHE A 127 15.87 10.20 2.84
C PHE A 127 16.27 9.79 4.27
N PHE A 128 17.15 8.81 4.41
CA PHE A 128 17.62 8.33 5.71
C PHE A 128 18.41 9.42 6.45
N GLU A 129 19.30 10.12 5.74
CA GLU A 129 20.07 11.23 6.28
C GLU A 129 19.16 12.36 6.78
N ASN A 130 18.15 12.75 6.01
CA ASN A 130 17.17 13.78 6.38
C ASN A 130 16.37 13.38 7.63
N LYS A 131 15.90 12.14 7.70
CA LYS A 131 15.16 11.62 8.86
C LYS A 131 16.04 11.52 10.12
N MET A 132 17.28 11.13 9.97
CA MET A 132 18.25 11.12 11.07
C MET A 132 18.51 12.53 11.58
N ARG A 133 18.63 13.51 10.67
CA ARG A 133 18.82 14.91 11.01
C ARG A 133 17.62 15.49 11.77
N GLU A 134 16.39 15.21 11.31
CA GLU A 134 15.17 15.58 12.03
C GLU A 134 15.13 14.98 13.45
N PHE A 135 15.46 13.70 13.56
CA PHE A 135 15.50 13.00 14.85
C PHE A 135 16.54 13.60 15.80
N MET A 136 17.74 13.90 15.31
CA MET A 136 18.77 14.55 16.11
C MET A 136 18.38 15.96 16.55
N THR A 137 17.70 16.71 15.69
CA THR A 137 17.15 18.04 16.05
C THR A 137 16.14 17.94 17.18
N LEU A 138 15.23 16.96 17.14
CA LEU A 138 14.27 16.70 18.21
C LEU A 138 14.94 16.38 19.55
N LEU A 139 16.01 15.58 19.53
CA LEU A 139 16.73 15.19 20.75
C LEU A 139 17.56 16.31 21.36
N THR A 140 18.20 17.12 20.53
CA THR A 140 19.19 18.13 21.00
C THR A 140 18.63 19.54 21.08
N GLY A 141 17.47 19.80 20.47
CA GLY A 141 16.88 21.15 20.36
C GLY A 141 17.73 22.14 19.52
N LYS A 142 18.78 21.65 18.83
CA LYS A 142 19.66 22.45 17.98
C LYS A 142 19.58 21.96 16.54
N PRO A 143 19.33 22.83 15.56
CA PRO A 143 19.48 22.47 14.16
C PRO A 143 20.95 22.11 13.89
N GLN A 144 21.16 21.01 13.15
CA GLN A 144 22.50 20.65 12.68
C GLN A 144 22.96 21.65 11.61
N PRO A 145 24.25 22.01 11.56
CA PRO A 145 24.77 22.85 10.48
C PRO A 145 24.51 22.19 9.14
N GLU A 146 23.99 22.97 8.20
CA GLU A 146 23.92 22.57 6.80
C GLU A 146 25.37 22.42 6.30
N ASP A 147 25.73 21.25 5.78
CA ASP A 147 27.00 21.05 5.13
C ASP A 147 27.03 21.91 3.85
N GLU A 148 27.93 22.89 3.80
CA GLU A 148 28.22 23.71 2.62
C GLU A 148 28.86 22.88 1.50
#